data_6a3858c70f209c45d1a3eb60e30c41b3
#
_entry.id   6a3858c70f209c45d1a3eb60e30c41b3
#
_cell.length_a   1.000
_cell.length_b   1.000
_cell.length_c   1.000
_cell.angle_alpha   90.00
_cell.angle_beta   90.00
_cell.angle_gamma   90.00
#
_symmetry.space_group_name_H-M   'P 1'
#
loop_
_entity.id
_entity.type
_entity.pdbx_description
1 polymer ?
#
loop_
_entity_poly.entity_id
_entity_poly.type
_entity_poly.pdbx_seq_one_letter_code
_entity_poly.pdbx_strand_id
1 'polypeptide(L)'
;MNEINLIKKIKNTLKSQYIGDDCAYLKDLGIVISQDSLVEDIHFNKHMMSPYQIGYKSVMVNLSDIAASGAKPAYLTVALSLPKQIKDDAVVDFYEGAKYALENLDVEIVGGDITGSDKLYISISVIGKTLNRKISSRSHAKIGHKIITSGVHGSSAAGLRILQNDLEPDKDLIKAHLMPVAQIDFAKQISEQIQEDYAMMDTSDGLFDALFKIGSASECTMSVDFERILYDPKIKEYFSDYKDLILFGGEDYQIVATVPVELLPSLKDYIIIGEVLPKEDCVIKLNTENNVEKFNELGNKCFNHFG
;
A
#
# COMPACT_ATOMS: atom_id res chain seq x y z
N MET A 1 -12.83 -18.15 1.38
CA MET A 1 -13.49 -17.19 0.44
C MET A 1 -12.36 -16.48 -0.29
N ASN A 2 -12.52 -16.12 -1.59
CA ASN A 2 -11.44 -15.41 -2.31
C ASN A 2 -11.90 -13.98 -2.54
N GLU A 3 -11.16 -13.01 -2.01
CA GLU A 3 -11.46 -11.58 -2.05
C GLU A 3 -11.58 -11.03 -3.46
N ILE A 4 -10.62 -11.32 -4.34
CA ILE A 4 -10.63 -10.88 -5.75
C ILE A 4 -11.91 -11.32 -6.45
N ASN A 5 -12.34 -12.56 -6.22
CA ASN A 5 -13.58 -13.07 -6.80
C ASN A 5 -14.82 -12.40 -6.22
N LEU A 6 -14.79 -12.03 -4.93
CA LEU A 6 -15.87 -11.29 -4.29
C LEU A 6 -15.99 -9.87 -4.87
N ILE A 7 -14.87 -9.16 -5.00
CA ILE A 7 -14.81 -7.82 -5.61
C ILE A 7 -15.35 -7.86 -7.05
N LYS A 8 -14.95 -8.87 -7.84
CA LYS A 8 -15.49 -9.06 -9.22
C LYS A 8 -17.00 -9.25 -9.23
N LYS A 9 -17.55 -10.04 -8.30
CA LYS A 9 -19.02 -10.23 -8.17
C LYS A 9 -19.72 -8.92 -7.80
N ILE A 10 -19.18 -8.16 -6.82
CA ILE A 10 -19.72 -6.86 -6.40
C ILE A 10 -19.71 -5.88 -7.60
N LYS A 11 -18.57 -5.74 -8.28
CA LYS A 11 -18.43 -4.89 -9.48
C LYS A 11 -19.50 -5.22 -10.53
N ASN A 12 -19.69 -6.51 -10.83
CA ASN A 12 -20.68 -6.97 -11.80
C ASN A 12 -22.12 -6.72 -11.35
N THR A 13 -22.43 -6.94 -10.07
CA THR A 13 -23.74 -6.69 -9.49
C THR A 13 -24.12 -5.22 -9.56
N LEU A 14 -23.17 -4.34 -9.22
CA LEU A 14 -23.38 -2.88 -9.23
C LEU A 14 -23.20 -2.28 -10.63
N LYS A 15 -22.66 -3.02 -11.60
CA LYS A 15 -22.24 -2.52 -12.91
C LYS A 15 -21.32 -1.29 -12.78
N SER A 16 -20.46 -1.30 -11.74
CA SER A 16 -19.61 -0.18 -11.42
C SER A 16 -18.42 -0.07 -12.37
N GLN A 17 -18.14 1.13 -12.85
CA GLN A 17 -16.94 1.46 -13.61
C GLN A 17 -15.77 1.90 -12.72
N TYR A 18 -16.01 2.10 -11.40
CA TYR A 18 -15.03 2.66 -10.46
C TYR A 18 -14.28 1.59 -9.64
N ILE A 19 -14.85 0.40 -9.49
CA ILE A 19 -14.25 -0.66 -8.66
C ILE A 19 -13.15 -1.37 -9.43
N GLY A 20 -11.94 -1.45 -8.83
CA GLY A 20 -10.82 -2.24 -9.37
C GLY A 20 -9.46 -1.55 -9.36
N ASP A 21 -9.38 -0.33 -8.85
CA ASP A 21 -8.14 0.40 -8.55
C ASP A 21 -8.04 0.69 -7.05
N ASP A 22 -6.94 1.31 -6.58
CA ASP A 22 -6.76 1.75 -5.19
C ASP A 22 -7.79 2.80 -4.79
N CYS A 23 -8.18 3.65 -5.73
CA CYS A 23 -9.17 4.71 -5.52
C CYS A 23 -10.24 4.72 -6.60
N ALA A 24 -11.42 5.17 -6.25
CA ALA A 24 -12.44 5.57 -7.21
C ALA A 24 -12.12 6.99 -7.75
N TYR A 25 -11.84 7.11 -9.04
CA TYR A 25 -11.60 8.41 -9.68
C TYR A 25 -12.91 9.03 -10.19
N LEU A 26 -13.41 10.05 -9.51
CA LEU A 26 -14.59 10.84 -9.89
C LEU A 26 -14.15 12.03 -10.75
N LYS A 27 -13.90 11.76 -12.04
CA LYS A 27 -13.28 12.68 -12.97
C LYS A 27 -14.01 14.03 -13.06
N ASP A 28 -15.34 14.01 -13.13
CA ASP A 28 -16.16 15.21 -13.27
C ASP A 28 -16.09 16.13 -12.05
N LEU A 29 -15.73 15.58 -10.88
CA LEU A 29 -15.53 16.33 -9.65
C LEU A 29 -14.06 16.69 -9.41
N GLY A 30 -13.13 16.13 -10.16
CA GLY A 30 -11.70 16.33 -9.96
C GLY A 30 -11.18 15.76 -8.65
N ILE A 31 -11.77 14.65 -8.17
CA ILE A 31 -11.40 14.00 -6.91
C ILE A 31 -11.20 12.50 -7.08
N VAL A 32 -10.46 11.92 -6.14
CA VAL A 32 -10.41 10.48 -5.90
C VAL A 32 -10.93 10.18 -4.50
N ILE A 33 -11.48 8.99 -4.29
CA ILE A 33 -11.98 8.52 -2.99
C ILE A 33 -11.49 7.10 -2.78
N SER A 34 -10.97 6.83 -1.58
CA SER A 34 -10.69 5.49 -1.07
C SER A 34 -11.25 5.31 0.33
N GLN A 35 -11.32 4.07 0.80
CA GLN A 35 -11.73 3.70 2.14
C GLN A 35 -11.06 2.41 2.57
N ASP A 36 -10.33 2.47 3.68
CA ASP A 36 -9.79 1.31 4.34
C ASP A 36 -10.33 1.15 5.75
N SER A 37 -10.35 -0.11 6.20
CA SER A 37 -10.78 -0.47 7.54
C SER A 37 -9.71 -1.29 8.25
N LEU A 38 -9.40 -0.91 9.49
CA LEU A 38 -8.52 -1.66 10.37
C LEU A 38 -9.34 -2.32 11.48
N VAL A 39 -9.10 -3.62 11.66
CA VAL A 39 -9.84 -4.47 12.61
C VAL A 39 -8.88 -5.03 13.63
N GLU A 40 -9.22 -4.89 14.91
CA GLU A 40 -8.48 -5.47 16.02
C GLU A 40 -8.28 -6.99 15.84
N ASP A 41 -7.06 -7.47 16.12
CA ASP A 41 -6.58 -8.85 15.96
C ASP A 41 -6.48 -9.35 14.50
N ILE A 42 -6.69 -8.45 13.51
CA ILE A 42 -6.45 -8.71 12.08
C ILE A 42 -5.34 -7.78 11.57
N HIS A 43 -5.55 -6.47 11.66
CA HIS A 43 -4.63 -5.45 11.14
C HIS A 43 -3.74 -4.83 12.22
N PHE A 44 -4.14 -4.95 13.49
CA PHE A 44 -3.35 -4.51 14.64
C PHE A 44 -3.70 -5.30 15.90
N ASN A 45 -2.74 -5.35 16.84
CA ASN A 45 -2.94 -5.97 18.14
C ASN A 45 -2.63 -4.94 19.24
N LYS A 46 -3.57 -4.73 20.16
CA LYS A 46 -3.45 -3.76 21.27
C LYS A 46 -2.34 -4.08 22.28
N HIS A 47 -1.81 -5.30 22.27
CA HIS A 47 -0.64 -5.65 23.09
C HIS A 47 0.68 -5.23 22.43
N MET A 48 0.68 -5.04 21.10
CA MET A 48 1.85 -4.64 20.31
C MET A 48 1.84 -3.15 19.96
N MET A 49 0.65 -2.54 19.89
CA MET A 49 0.47 -1.16 19.44
C MET A 49 -0.28 -0.33 20.48
N SER A 50 0.24 0.84 20.81
CA SER A 50 -0.49 1.85 21.59
C SER A 50 -1.64 2.47 20.80
N PRO A 51 -2.66 3.06 21.46
CA PRO A 51 -3.72 3.79 20.75
C PRO A 51 -3.18 4.90 19.83
N TYR A 52 -2.13 5.59 20.25
CA TYR A 52 -1.42 6.59 19.43
C TYR A 52 -0.88 6.00 18.13
N GLN A 53 -0.18 4.85 18.20
CA GLN A 53 0.37 4.19 17.01
C GLN A 53 -0.74 3.67 16.09
N ILE A 54 -1.84 3.15 16.66
CA ILE A 54 -3.01 2.72 15.90
C ILE A 54 -3.61 3.90 15.15
N GLY A 55 -3.78 5.05 15.80
CA GLY A 55 -4.29 6.28 15.17
C GLY A 55 -3.40 6.77 14.03
N TYR A 56 -2.08 6.82 14.27
CA TYR A 56 -1.09 7.17 13.26
C TYR A 56 -1.16 6.24 12.04
N LYS A 57 -1.05 4.93 12.28
CA LYS A 57 -1.08 3.92 11.22
C LYS A 57 -2.37 3.98 10.42
N SER A 58 -3.52 4.10 11.09
CA SER A 58 -4.83 4.17 10.42
C SER A 58 -4.94 5.32 9.42
N VAL A 59 -4.34 6.47 9.72
CA VAL A 59 -4.29 7.59 8.79
C VAL A 59 -3.31 7.32 7.65
N MET A 60 -2.09 6.86 7.96
CA MET A 60 -1.04 6.66 6.94
C MET A 60 -1.43 5.62 5.90
N VAL A 61 -2.06 4.50 6.28
CA VAL A 61 -2.48 3.47 5.33
C VAL A 61 -3.52 4.00 4.34
N ASN A 62 -4.47 4.80 4.80
CA ASN A 62 -5.46 5.45 3.94
C ASN A 62 -4.86 6.54 3.03
N LEU A 63 -3.87 7.28 3.51
CA LEU A 63 -3.14 8.26 2.69
C LEU A 63 -2.29 7.58 1.61
N SER A 64 -1.86 6.34 1.84
CA SER A 64 -1.11 5.53 0.89
C SER A 64 -1.90 5.25 -0.39
N ASP A 65 -3.18 4.89 -0.29
CA ASP A 65 -4.07 4.71 -1.45
C ASP A 65 -4.17 5.99 -2.30
N ILE A 66 -4.35 7.14 -1.63
CA ILE A 66 -4.41 8.43 -2.34
C ILE A 66 -3.08 8.73 -3.02
N ALA A 67 -1.96 8.44 -2.36
CA ALA A 67 -0.64 8.56 -2.98
C ALA A 67 -0.53 7.64 -4.20
N ALA A 68 -0.91 6.35 -4.07
CA ALA A 68 -0.91 5.37 -5.17
C ALA A 68 -1.75 5.82 -6.37
N SER A 69 -2.83 6.57 -6.14
CA SER A 69 -3.61 7.19 -7.23
C SER A 69 -2.91 8.37 -7.93
N GLY A 70 -1.90 8.98 -7.30
CA GLY A 70 -1.23 10.20 -7.76
C GLY A 70 -1.94 11.50 -7.37
N ALA A 71 -3.06 11.45 -6.65
CA ALA A 71 -3.79 12.62 -6.18
C ALA A 71 -3.13 13.26 -4.94
N LYS A 72 -3.55 14.49 -4.60
CA LYS A 72 -3.18 15.15 -3.35
C LYS A 72 -4.21 14.80 -2.29
N PRO A 73 -3.86 14.16 -1.17
CA PRO A 73 -4.76 13.98 -0.04
C PRO A 73 -5.31 15.32 0.45
N ALA A 74 -6.58 15.36 0.90
CA ALA A 74 -7.21 16.61 1.33
C ALA A 74 -8.10 16.45 2.57
N TYR A 75 -8.97 15.44 2.62
CA TYR A 75 -9.92 15.27 3.70
C TYR A 75 -10.07 13.82 4.10
N LEU A 76 -10.32 13.61 5.41
CA LEU A 76 -10.64 12.29 5.97
C LEU A 76 -11.91 12.37 6.82
N THR A 77 -12.65 11.27 6.83
CA THR A 77 -13.65 10.99 7.88
C THR A 77 -13.27 9.71 8.60
N VAL A 78 -13.45 9.66 9.93
CA VAL A 78 -13.04 8.54 10.77
C VAL A 78 -14.25 7.97 11.49
N ALA A 79 -14.64 6.74 11.16
CA ALA A 79 -15.63 6.00 11.91
C ALA A 79 -14.95 5.02 12.87
N LEU A 80 -15.30 5.11 14.16
CA LEU A 80 -14.79 4.23 15.22
C LEU A 80 -15.94 3.39 15.78
N SER A 81 -15.74 2.07 15.80
CA SER A 81 -16.59 1.18 16.59
C SER A 81 -15.81 0.71 17.81
N LEU A 82 -16.27 1.09 18.99
CA LEU A 82 -15.51 1.02 20.24
C LEU A 82 -16.04 -0.06 21.18
N PRO A 83 -15.17 -0.89 21.78
CA PRO A 83 -15.58 -1.80 22.84
C PRO A 83 -15.99 -1.02 24.10
N LYS A 84 -17.02 -1.52 24.82
CA LYS A 84 -17.62 -0.84 26.00
C LYS A 84 -16.61 -0.46 27.09
N GLN A 85 -15.51 -1.19 27.20
CA GLN A 85 -14.49 -1.00 28.23
C GLN A 85 -13.36 -0.04 27.81
N ILE A 86 -13.40 0.51 26.60
CA ILE A 86 -12.38 1.49 26.16
C ILE A 86 -12.49 2.75 27.02
N LYS A 87 -11.35 3.33 27.36
CA LYS A 87 -11.29 4.58 28.13
C LYS A 87 -11.23 5.78 27.16
N ASP A 88 -11.81 6.89 27.58
CA ASP A 88 -11.79 8.13 26.81
C ASP A 88 -10.36 8.57 26.45
N ASP A 89 -9.40 8.43 27.40
CA ASP A 89 -7.99 8.76 27.15
C ASP A 89 -7.40 7.96 25.97
N ALA A 90 -7.78 6.69 25.82
CA ALA A 90 -7.30 5.88 24.69
C ALA A 90 -7.85 6.39 23.34
N VAL A 91 -9.06 6.94 23.31
CA VAL A 91 -9.62 7.56 22.11
C VAL A 91 -8.92 8.89 21.84
N VAL A 92 -8.61 9.67 22.87
CA VAL A 92 -7.82 10.91 22.73
C VAL A 92 -6.43 10.59 22.18
N ASP A 93 -5.72 9.60 22.75
CA ASP A 93 -4.40 9.16 22.28
C ASP A 93 -4.44 8.71 20.83
N PHE A 94 -5.50 7.99 20.41
CA PHE A 94 -5.71 7.62 19.00
C PHE A 94 -5.75 8.87 18.10
N TYR A 95 -6.52 9.88 18.47
CA TYR A 95 -6.60 11.11 17.68
C TYR A 95 -5.34 11.97 17.73
N GLU A 96 -4.56 11.92 18.83
CA GLU A 96 -3.23 12.56 18.85
C GLU A 96 -2.26 11.86 17.90
N GLY A 97 -2.31 10.54 17.78
CA GLY A 97 -1.57 9.78 16.76
C GLY A 97 -2.02 10.12 15.33
N ALA A 98 -3.33 10.18 15.11
CA ALA A 98 -3.90 10.58 13.82
C ALA A 98 -3.49 12.02 13.43
N LYS A 99 -3.51 12.94 14.38
CA LYS A 99 -3.05 14.32 14.20
C LYS A 99 -1.57 14.40 13.86
N TYR A 100 -0.73 13.62 14.53
CA TYR A 100 0.71 13.54 14.22
C TYR A 100 0.97 13.00 12.82
N ALA A 101 0.19 12.02 12.34
CA ALA A 101 0.26 11.54 10.97
C ALA A 101 -0.02 12.63 9.92
N LEU A 102 -0.82 13.62 10.27
CA LEU A 102 -1.17 14.76 9.40
C LEU A 102 -0.24 15.96 9.57
N GLU A 103 0.70 15.91 10.50
CA GLU A 103 1.64 17.00 10.70
C GLU A 103 2.43 17.28 9.43
N ASN A 104 2.48 18.53 9.01
CA ASN A 104 3.06 18.99 7.74
C ASN A 104 2.33 18.56 6.45
N LEU A 105 1.15 17.96 6.57
CA LEU A 105 0.27 17.69 5.43
C LEU A 105 -0.91 18.67 5.45
N ASP A 106 -1.28 19.17 4.28
CA ASP A 106 -2.49 20.00 4.12
C ASP A 106 -3.72 19.08 3.97
N VAL A 107 -4.03 18.36 5.08
CA VAL A 107 -5.09 17.34 5.16
C VAL A 107 -5.84 17.51 6.48
N GLU A 108 -7.17 17.46 6.44
CA GLU A 108 -8.02 17.64 7.62
C GLU A 108 -8.94 16.44 7.88
N ILE A 109 -9.13 16.09 9.15
CA ILE A 109 -10.21 15.21 9.58
C ILE A 109 -11.47 16.07 9.73
N VAL A 110 -12.43 15.89 8.82
CA VAL A 110 -13.62 16.77 8.71
C VAL A 110 -14.88 16.17 9.36
N GLY A 111 -14.81 14.96 9.90
CA GLY A 111 -15.94 14.32 10.56
C GLY A 111 -15.70 12.83 10.78
N GLY A 112 -16.79 12.14 11.13
CA GLY A 112 -16.75 10.70 11.37
C GLY A 112 -18.00 10.23 12.11
N ASP A 113 -17.91 9.03 12.69
CA ASP A 113 -18.97 8.41 13.47
C ASP A 113 -18.38 7.63 14.66
N ILE A 114 -19.13 7.48 15.73
CA ILE A 114 -18.76 6.67 16.89
C ILE A 114 -19.92 5.74 17.25
N THR A 115 -19.63 4.43 17.27
CA THR A 115 -20.61 3.41 17.64
C THR A 115 -20.01 2.38 18.60
N GLY A 116 -20.84 1.52 19.16
CA GLY A 116 -20.39 0.45 20.07
C GLY A 116 -20.16 -0.87 19.35
N SER A 117 -19.17 -1.64 19.82
CA SER A 117 -18.87 -2.99 19.31
C SER A 117 -18.15 -3.84 20.37
N ASP A 118 -17.85 -5.10 20.05
CA ASP A 118 -17.07 -5.99 20.93
C ASP A 118 -15.57 -5.80 20.78
N LYS A 119 -15.10 -5.31 19.62
CA LYS A 119 -13.70 -5.04 19.28
C LYS A 119 -13.56 -3.63 18.72
N LEU A 120 -12.34 -3.12 18.66
CA LEU A 120 -12.03 -1.86 17.99
C LEU A 120 -12.03 -2.07 16.47
N TYR A 121 -12.94 -1.37 15.77
CA TYR A 121 -12.96 -1.24 14.33
C TYR A 121 -12.76 0.22 13.96
N ILE A 122 -11.91 0.45 12.99
CA ILE A 122 -11.60 1.78 12.48
C ILE A 122 -11.89 1.75 10.99
N SER A 123 -12.68 2.68 10.50
CA SER A 123 -12.93 2.81 9.07
C SER A 123 -12.72 4.27 8.67
N ILE A 124 -11.81 4.50 7.75
CA ILE A 124 -11.45 5.85 7.29
C ILE A 124 -11.81 5.96 5.83
N SER A 125 -12.60 6.97 5.49
CA SER A 125 -12.78 7.39 4.10
C SER A 125 -11.88 8.58 3.84
N VAL A 126 -11.18 8.57 2.71
CA VAL A 126 -10.25 9.62 2.34
C VAL A 126 -10.57 10.19 0.96
N ILE A 127 -10.45 11.50 0.84
CA ILE A 127 -10.68 12.26 -0.40
C ILE A 127 -9.38 12.92 -0.83
N GLY A 128 -8.96 12.66 -2.07
CA GLY A 128 -7.86 13.34 -2.73
C GLY A 128 -8.33 14.26 -3.84
N LYS A 129 -7.62 15.38 -4.05
CA LYS A 129 -7.83 16.32 -5.15
C LYS A 129 -6.87 16.01 -6.29
N THR A 130 -7.35 16.00 -7.53
CA THR A 130 -6.50 15.69 -8.69
C THR A 130 -5.58 16.83 -9.08
N LEU A 131 -5.99 18.10 -8.88
CA LEU A 131 -5.18 19.31 -9.14
C LEU A 131 -4.46 19.32 -10.51
N ASN A 132 -5.09 18.78 -11.53
CA ASN A 132 -4.52 18.57 -12.88
C ASN A 132 -3.35 17.55 -12.93
N ARG A 133 -3.13 16.77 -11.87
CA ARG A 133 -2.21 15.65 -11.90
C ARG A 133 -2.77 14.51 -12.74
N LYS A 134 -1.89 13.73 -13.31
CA LYS A 134 -2.28 12.51 -14.00
C LYS A 134 -2.60 11.42 -12.96
N ILE A 135 -3.83 10.92 -12.99
CA ILE A 135 -4.26 9.86 -12.08
C ILE A 135 -3.85 8.49 -12.65
N SER A 136 -3.23 7.68 -11.82
CA SER A 136 -2.79 6.33 -12.18
C SER A 136 -3.96 5.35 -12.26
N SER A 137 -3.74 4.24 -12.94
CA SER A 137 -4.60 3.06 -12.87
C SER A 137 -3.75 1.81 -13.01
N ARG A 138 -4.08 0.76 -12.27
CA ARG A 138 -3.41 -0.55 -12.37
C ARG A 138 -3.40 -1.10 -13.80
N SER A 139 -4.35 -0.70 -14.64
CA SER A 139 -4.50 -1.14 -16.02
C SER A 139 -3.70 -0.35 -17.05
N HIS A 140 -2.86 0.59 -16.62
CA HIS A 140 -2.17 1.52 -17.51
C HIS A 140 -0.64 1.32 -17.59
N ALA A 141 -0.11 0.17 -17.16
CA ALA A 141 1.29 -0.14 -17.44
C ALA A 141 1.53 -0.32 -18.93
N LYS A 142 2.62 0.24 -19.46
CA LYS A 142 2.95 0.19 -20.88
C LYS A 142 4.25 -0.56 -21.10
N ILE A 143 4.31 -1.30 -22.21
CA ILE A 143 5.50 -2.03 -22.65
C ILE A 143 6.67 -1.06 -22.80
N GLY A 144 7.83 -1.41 -22.24
CA GLY A 144 9.04 -0.60 -22.24
C GLY A 144 9.16 0.37 -21.06
N HIS A 145 8.08 0.58 -20.28
CA HIS A 145 8.18 1.33 -19.02
C HIS A 145 9.12 0.63 -18.04
N LYS A 146 9.87 1.40 -17.28
CA LYS A 146 10.62 0.89 -16.15
C LYS A 146 9.72 0.73 -14.93
N ILE A 147 9.93 -0.36 -14.20
CA ILE A 147 9.30 -0.59 -12.91
C ILE A 147 10.20 0.04 -11.86
N ILE A 148 9.67 1.03 -11.13
CA ILE A 148 10.38 1.72 -10.07
C ILE A 148 9.64 1.59 -8.74
N THR A 149 10.37 1.69 -7.63
CA THR A 149 9.82 1.70 -6.28
C THR A 149 10.41 2.82 -5.44
N SER A 150 9.69 3.27 -4.41
CA SER A 150 10.04 4.40 -3.56
C SER A 150 11.05 4.09 -2.46
N GLY A 151 11.21 2.81 -2.07
CA GLY A 151 12.08 2.51 -0.91
C GLY A 151 12.28 1.02 -0.64
N VAL A 152 12.49 0.70 0.63
CA VAL A 152 12.81 -0.65 1.12
C VAL A 152 11.56 -1.52 1.28
N HIS A 153 11.71 -2.82 1.05
CA HIS A 153 10.63 -3.80 1.18
C HIS A 153 10.94 -4.86 2.22
N GLY A 154 9.91 -5.41 2.85
CA GLY A 154 9.98 -6.48 3.84
C GLY A 154 10.22 -6.00 5.27
N SER A 155 10.43 -4.70 5.50
CA SER A 155 10.74 -4.16 6.83
C SER A 155 9.57 -4.27 7.79
N SER A 156 8.35 -3.98 7.34
CA SER A 156 7.14 -4.09 8.16
C SER A 156 6.87 -5.54 8.57
N ALA A 157 6.92 -6.47 7.62
CA ALA A 157 6.72 -7.89 7.90
C ALA A 157 7.79 -8.45 8.84
N ALA A 158 9.05 -8.02 8.70
CA ALA A 158 10.12 -8.39 9.63
C ALA A 158 9.88 -7.83 11.04
N GLY A 159 9.49 -6.56 11.16
CA GLY A 159 9.15 -5.92 12.42
C GLY A 159 7.98 -6.59 13.13
N LEU A 160 6.93 -6.94 12.41
CA LEU A 160 5.81 -7.71 12.94
C LEU A 160 6.27 -9.08 13.46
N ARG A 161 7.10 -9.79 12.69
CA ARG A 161 7.59 -11.12 13.08
C ARG A 161 8.51 -11.06 14.31
N ILE A 162 9.30 -9.99 14.47
CA ILE A 162 10.09 -9.73 15.68
C ILE A 162 9.14 -9.58 16.89
N LEU A 163 8.10 -8.76 16.78
CA LEU A 163 7.13 -8.53 17.86
C LEU A 163 6.33 -9.80 18.22
N GLN A 164 5.94 -10.59 17.23
CA GLN A 164 5.14 -11.80 17.44
C GLN A 164 5.91 -12.94 18.12
N ASN A 165 7.23 -12.99 17.93
CA ASN A 165 8.06 -14.08 18.44
C ASN A 165 9.00 -13.64 19.58
N ASP A 166 8.79 -12.45 20.16
CA ASP A 166 9.61 -11.89 21.25
C ASP A 166 11.13 -11.98 20.97
N LEU A 167 11.52 -11.71 19.71
CA LEU A 167 12.92 -11.72 19.32
C LEU A 167 13.65 -10.48 19.83
N GLU A 168 15.02 -10.52 19.79
CA GLU A 168 15.80 -9.32 20.11
C GLU A 168 15.30 -8.11 19.31
N PRO A 169 14.92 -6.99 19.97
CA PRO A 169 14.23 -5.90 19.31
C PRO A 169 15.15 -5.12 18.34
N ASP A 170 14.75 -5.00 17.09
CA ASP A 170 15.28 -3.98 16.18
C ASP A 170 14.30 -2.82 16.06
N LYS A 171 14.72 -1.61 16.47
CA LYS A 171 13.86 -0.43 16.55
C LYS A 171 13.38 0.04 15.18
N ASP A 172 14.22 -0.08 14.15
CA ASP A 172 13.90 0.41 12.81
C ASP A 172 12.88 -0.51 12.12
N LEU A 173 13.09 -1.83 12.18
CA LEU A 173 12.17 -2.81 11.66
C LEU A 173 10.81 -2.77 12.38
N ILE A 174 10.83 -2.70 13.73
CA ILE A 174 9.60 -2.57 14.53
C ILE A 174 8.87 -1.26 14.18
N LYS A 175 9.59 -0.14 14.05
CA LYS A 175 9.01 1.15 13.67
C LYS A 175 8.37 1.10 12.28
N ALA A 176 8.98 0.41 11.32
CA ALA A 176 8.41 0.26 9.97
C ALA A 176 7.02 -0.39 10.01
N HIS A 177 6.80 -1.35 10.92
CA HIS A 177 5.48 -1.96 11.12
C HIS A 177 4.49 -1.08 11.88
N LEU A 178 4.94 -0.49 13.00
CA LEU A 178 4.05 0.25 13.91
C LEU A 178 3.68 1.63 13.38
N MET A 179 4.59 2.26 12.64
CA MET A 179 4.44 3.64 12.15
C MET A 179 4.90 3.76 10.69
N PRO A 180 4.20 3.12 9.73
CA PRO A 180 4.52 3.21 8.32
C PRO A 180 4.35 4.64 7.80
N VAL A 181 4.97 4.95 6.66
CA VAL A 181 4.93 6.29 6.04
C VAL A 181 4.38 6.18 4.62
N ALA A 182 3.27 6.85 4.36
CA ALA A 182 2.72 6.96 3.01
C ALA A 182 3.67 7.77 2.10
N GLN A 183 3.94 7.27 0.90
CA GLN A 183 4.93 7.82 -0.03
C GLN A 183 4.34 8.96 -0.90
N ILE A 184 3.73 9.97 -0.23
CA ILE A 184 2.98 11.06 -0.88
C ILE A 184 3.89 11.88 -1.81
N ASP A 185 5.10 12.24 -1.36
CA ASP A 185 6.02 13.07 -2.15
C ASP A 185 6.61 12.30 -3.34
N PHE A 186 6.84 11.01 -3.18
CA PHE A 186 7.27 10.14 -4.27
C PHE A 186 6.20 10.05 -5.36
N ALA A 187 4.95 9.77 -4.99
CA ALA A 187 3.83 9.69 -5.90
C ALA A 187 3.53 11.04 -6.58
N LYS A 188 3.63 12.13 -5.81
CA LYS A 188 3.45 13.50 -6.31
C LYS A 188 4.41 13.82 -7.45
N GLN A 189 5.72 13.56 -7.29
CA GLN A 189 6.70 13.89 -8.32
C GLN A 189 6.44 13.17 -9.65
N ILE A 190 5.90 11.94 -9.60
CA ILE A 190 5.50 11.20 -10.80
C ILE A 190 4.24 11.84 -11.41
N SER A 191 3.17 11.96 -10.63
CA SER A 191 1.86 12.40 -11.12
C SER A 191 1.81 13.83 -11.64
N GLU A 192 2.70 14.71 -11.17
CA GLU A 192 2.82 16.10 -11.64
C GLU A 192 3.61 16.22 -12.96
N GLN A 193 4.48 15.26 -13.28
CA GLN A 193 5.39 15.36 -14.42
C GLN A 193 5.02 14.44 -15.57
N ILE A 194 4.39 13.29 -15.30
CA ILE A 194 4.02 12.32 -16.33
C ILE A 194 2.88 12.86 -17.21
N GLN A 195 3.01 12.70 -18.53
CA GLN A 195 2.02 13.21 -19.48
C GLN A 195 1.13 12.10 -20.07
N GLU A 196 1.54 10.86 -19.90
CA GLU A 196 0.84 9.71 -20.44
C GLU A 196 0.20 8.84 -19.33
N ASP A 197 -0.63 7.88 -19.73
CA ASP A 197 -1.21 6.92 -18.81
C ASP A 197 -0.12 6.01 -18.25
N TYR A 198 -0.18 5.71 -16.97
CA TYR A 198 0.81 4.94 -16.22
C TYR A 198 0.15 4.17 -15.08
N ALA A 199 0.79 3.10 -14.64
CA ALA A 199 0.34 2.36 -13.46
C ALA A 199 1.19 2.72 -12.24
N MET A 200 0.50 2.83 -11.11
CA MET A 200 1.10 3.02 -9.80
C MET A 200 0.19 2.37 -8.76
N MET A 201 0.77 1.76 -7.76
CA MET A 201 0.08 1.08 -6.66
C MET A 201 0.96 1.09 -5.42
N ASP A 202 0.36 1.09 -4.24
CA ASP A 202 1.11 0.88 -3.01
C ASP A 202 1.34 -0.61 -2.70
N THR A 203 2.19 -0.90 -1.72
CA THR A 203 2.55 -2.27 -1.32
C THR A 203 1.91 -2.66 0.02
N SER A 204 0.62 -2.37 0.19
CA SER A 204 -0.16 -2.76 1.37
C SER A 204 -0.16 -4.27 1.59
N ASP A 205 -0.39 -5.07 0.52
CA ASP A 205 -0.36 -6.54 0.55
C ASP A 205 1.01 -7.13 0.13
N GLY A 206 2.01 -6.27 -0.08
CA GLY A 206 3.37 -6.64 -0.46
C GLY A 206 3.74 -6.28 -1.90
N LEU A 207 5.05 -6.30 -2.16
CA LEU A 207 5.60 -5.94 -3.47
C LEU A 207 5.09 -6.86 -4.58
N PHE A 208 5.06 -8.16 -4.33
CA PHE A 208 4.64 -9.15 -5.31
C PHE A 208 3.16 -9.00 -5.67
N ASP A 209 2.32 -8.71 -4.69
CA ASP A 209 0.89 -8.45 -4.91
C ASP A 209 0.66 -7.23 -5.81
N ALA A 210 1.34 -6.12 -5.53
CA ALA A 210 1.25 -4.90 -6.34
C ALA A 210 1.69 -5.15 -7.79
N LEU A 211 2.83 -5.80 -8.00
CA LEU A 211 3.33 -6.18 -9.32
C LEU A 211 2.34 -7.08 -10.07
N PHE A 212 1.77 -8.07 -9.37
CA PHE A 212 0.82 -9.01 -9.97
C PHE A 212 -0.49 -8.34 -10.36
N LYS A 213 -1.02 -7.46 -9.51
CA LYS A 213 -2.25 -6.71 -9.77
C LYS A 213 -2.07 -5.76 -10.97
N ILE A 214 -0.95 -5.03 -11.05
CA ILE A 214 -0.61 -4.17 -12.19
C ILE A 214 -0.46 -5.00 -13.47
N GLY A 215 0.36 -6.04 -13.47
CA GLY A 215 0.62 -6.87 -14.64
C GLY A 215 -0.64 -7.56 -15.18
N SER A 216 -1.49 -8.06 -14.26
CA SER A 216 -2.76 -8.67 -14.60
C SER A 216 -3.76 -7.68 -15.19
N ALA A 217 -3.88 -6.49 -14.60
CA ALA A 217 -4.82 -5.47 -15.06
C ALA A 217 -4.37 -4.83 -16.39
N SER A 218 -3.07 -4.72 -16.61
CA SER A 218 -2.47 -4.16 -17.83
C SER A 218 -2.23 -5.20 -18.94
N GLU A 219 -2.54 -6.48 -18.72
CA GLU A 219 -2.30 -7.59 -19.65
C GLU A 219 -0.86 -7.66 -20.17
N CYS A 220 0.12 -7.48 -19.26
CA CYS A 220 1.56 -7.48 -19.58
C CYS A 220 2.33 -8.40 -18.64
N THR A 221 3.63 -8.57 -18.90
CA THR A 221 4.55 -9.27 -18.00
C THR A 221 5.43 -8.27 -17.27
N MET A 222 5.45 -8.35 -15.94
CA MET A 222 6.30 -7.57 -15.05
C MET A 222 7.62 -8.33 -14.86
N SER A 223 8.69 -7.92 -15.54
CA SER A 223 10.01 -8.51 -15.38
C SER A 223 10.78 -7.78 -14.29
N VAL A 224 11.10 -8.47 -13.21
CA VAL A 224 11.70 -7.89 -12.00
C VAL A 224 13.01 -8.60 -11.67
N ASP A 225 14.03 -7.83 -11.32
CA ASP A 225 15.34 -8.31 -10.87
C ASP A 225 15.39 -8.26 -9.34
N PHE A 226 15.41 -9.42 -8.68
CA PHE A 226 15.40 -9.50 -7.20
C PHE A 226 16.56 -8.73 -6.57
N GLU A 227 17.75 -8.81 -7.15
CA GLU A 227 18.98 -8.18 -6.64
C GLU A 227 18.94 -6.65 -6.70
N ARG A 228 17.98 -6.07 -7.42
CA ARG A 228 17.74 -4.62 -7.46
C ARG A 228 16.71 -4.16 -6.44
N ILE A 229 15.97 -5.07 -5.82
CA ILE A 229 15.00 -4.71 -4.77
C ILE A 229 15.77 -4.28 -3.52
N LEU A 230 15.53 -3.06 -3.07
CA LEU A 230 16.13 -2.54 -1.86
C LEU A 230 15.44 -3.10 -0.62
N TYR A 231 16.22 -3.58 0.33
CA TYR A 231 15.73 -4.06 1.63
C TYR A 231 16.75 -3.77 2.73
N ASP A 232 16.32 -3.75 4.00
CA ASP A 232 17.25 -3.62 5.13
C ASP A 232 18.03 -4.93 5.31
N PRO A 233 19.37 -4.91 5.27
CA PRO A 233 20.21 -6.11 5.43
C PRO A 233 19.95 -6.88 6.73
N LYS A 234 19.49 -6.21 7.79
CA LYS A 234 19.12 -6.84 9.07
C LYS A 234 18.04 -7.90 8.90
N ILE A 235 17.11 -7.76 7.92
CA ILE A 235 16.07 -8.77 7.66
C ILE A 235 16.73 -10.14 7.41
N LYS A 236 17.83 -10.17 6.66
CA LYS A 236 18.58 -11.40 6.38
C LYS A 236 19.32 -11.95 7.61
N GLU A 237 19.68 -11.10 8.55
CA GLU A 237 20.31 -11.53 9.81
C GLU A 237 19.32 -12.22 10.74
N TYR A 238 18.07 -11.73 10.78
CA TYR A 238 17.00 -12.32 11.60
C TYR A 238 16.34 -13.55 10.96
N PHE A 239 16.16 -13.55 9.64
CA PHE A 239 15.29 -14.51 8.97
C PHE A 239 15.94 -15.17 7.75
N SER A 240 16.03 -16.50 7.78
CA SER A 240 16.57 -17.29 6.66
C SER A 240 15.67 -17.23 5.41
N ASP A 241 14.36 -17.01 5.59
CA ASP A 241 13.36 -16.82 4.55
C ASP A 241 13.14 -15.34 4.19
N TYR A 242 14.17 -14.52 4.36
CA TYR A 242 14.16 -13.06 4.11
C TYR A 242 13.61 -12.67 2.75
N LYS A 243 13.82 -13.49 1.70
CA LYS A 243 13.30 -13.23 0.35
C LYS A 243 11.77 -13.25 0.32
N ASP A 244 11.17 -14.15 1.08
CA ASP A 244 9.71 -14.21 1.20
C ASP A 244 9.16 -12.97 1.92
N LEU A 245 9.84 -12.47 2.95
CA LEU A 245 9.46 -11.22 3.61
C LEU A 245 9.54 -10.02 2.68
N ILE A 246 10.58 -9.93 1.83
CA ILE A 246 10.77 -8.84 0.87
C ILE A 246 9.70 -8.87 -0.23
N LEU A 247 9.38 -10.05 -0.76
CA LEU A 247 8.46 -10.18 -1.88
C LEU A 247 6.99 -10.18 -1.46
N PHE A 248 6.66 -10.91 -0.42
CA PHE A 248 5.28 -11.21 -0.02
C PHE A 248 4.85 -10.54 1.29
N GLY A 249 5.81 -9.93 2.02
CA GLY A 249 5.52 -9.19 3.24
C GLY A 249 4.72 -7.93 2.93
N GLY A 250 3.56 -7.77 3.57
CA GLY A 250 2.72 -6.59 3.43
C GLY A 250 3.09 -5.46 4.38
N GLU A 251 2.33 -4.38 4.27
CA GLU A 251 2.33 -3.21 5.15
C GLU A 251 3.61 -2.35 5.12
N ASP A 252 4.43 -2.44 4.06
CA ASP A 252 5.55 -1.52 3.85
C ASP A 252 5.08 -0.16 3.31
N TYR A 253 3.92 -0.12 2.66
CA TYR A 253 3.31 1.08 2.08
C TYR A 253 4.27 1.88 1.19
N GLN A 254 5.18 1.17 0.51
CA GLN A 254 5.98 1.74 -0.56
C GLN A 254 5.14 1.87 -1.83
N ILE A 255 5.59 2.68 -2.76
CA ILE A 255 4.96 2.83 -4.07
C ILE A 255 5.72 2.02 -5.12
N VAL A 256 4.99 1.27 -5.93
CA VAL A 256 5.46 0.70 -7.19
C VAL A 256 4.83 1.48 -8.34
N ALA A 257 5.63 1.94 -9.28
CA ALA A 257 5.15 2.65 -10.46
C ALA A 257 5.80 2.13 -11.74
N THR A 258 5.06 2.24 -12.86
CA THR A 258 5.61 2.01 -14.19
C THR A 258 5.71 3.32 -14.93
N VAL A 259 6.92 3.72 -15.31
CA VAL A 259 7.17 5.04 -15.90
C VAL A 259 8.04 4.95 -17.16
N PRO A 260 7.84 5.86 -18.13
CA PRO A 260 8.72 5.93 -19.30
C PRO A 260 10.15 6.30 -18.90
N VAL A 261 11.13 5.81 -19.65
CA VAL A 261 12.56 6.04 -19.39
C VAL A 261 12.90 7.54 -19.37
N GLU A 262 12.23 8.29 -20.19
CA GLU A 262 12.43 9.73 -20.36
C GLU A 262 12.05 10.54 -19.10
N LEU A 263 11.19 10.00 -18.26
CA LEU A 263 10.80 10.63 -16.99
C LEU A 263 11.85 10.48 -15.89
N LEU A 264 12.63 9.39 -15.93
CA LEU A 264 13.59 9.04 -14.85
C LEU A 264 14.57 10.15 -14.47
N PRO A 265 15.17 10.93 -15.41
CA PRO A 265 16.09 12.01 -15.05
C PRO A 265 15.47 13.14 -14.22
N SER A 266 14.14 13.25 -14.23
CA SER A 266 13.42 14.29 -13.48
C SER A 266 12.94 13.83 -12.11
N LEU A 267 13.00 12.52 -11.81
CA LEU A 267 12.60 11.92 -10.56
C LEU A 267 13.79 11.82 -9.59
N LYS A 268 13.47 11.78 -8.29
CA LYS A 268 14.44 11.60 -7.20
C LYS A 268 14.05 10.40 -6.34
N ASP A 269 15.06 9.83 -5.68
CA ASP A 269 14.87 8.81 -4.64
C ASP A 269 14.02 7.61 -5.11
N TYR A 270 14.29 7.10 -6.33
CA TYR A 270 13.65 5.92 -6.89
C TYR A 270 14.65 4.78 -7.09
N ILE A 271 14.15 3.57 -7.09
CA ILE A 271 14.92 2.35 -7.39
C ILE A 271 14.28 1.68 -8.60
N ILE A 272 15.08 1.43 -9.66
CA ILE A 272 14.62 0.64 -10.82
C ILE A 272 14.78 -0.83 -10.47
N ILE A 273 13.65 -1.55 -10.36
CA ILE A 273 13.64 -2.98 -10.04
C ILE A 273 13.36 -3.87 -11.26
N GLY A 274 12.98 -3.28 -12.40
CA GLY A 274 12.64 -4.07 -13.58
C GLY A 274 12.06 -3.26 -14.74
N GLU A 275 11.37 -3.96 -15.62
CA GLU A 275 10.69 -3.38 -16.78
C GLU A 275 9.40 -4.11 -17.16
N VAL A 276 8.52 -3.41 -17.84
CA VAL A 276 7.27 -3.95 -18.39
C VAL A 276 7.53 -4.54 -19.77
N LEU A 277 7.29 -5.84 -19.90
CA LEU A 277 7.44 -6.59 -21.16
C LEU A 277 6.09 -6.85 -21.84
N PRO A 278 6.07 -7.13 -23.16
CA PRO A 278 4.92 -7.73 -23.79
C PRO A 278 4.45 -8.95 -23.00
N LYS A 279 3.15 -9.25 -23.04
CA LYS A 279 2.60 -10.42 -22.34
C LYS A 279 3.29 -11.70 -22.78
N GLU A 280 3.96 -12.34 -21.85
CA GLU A 280 4.55 -13.67 -21.99
C GLU A 280 3.59 -14.75 -21.43
N ASP A 281 4.12 -15.94 -21.17
CA ASP A 281 3.41 -17.05 -20.51
C ASP A 281 3.27 -16.88 -18.98
N CYS A 282 3.60 -15.69 -18.45
CA CYS A 282 3.51 -15.33 -17.03
C CYS A 282 3.12 -13.87 -16.84
N VAL A 283 2.56 -13.56 -15.66
CA VAL A 283 2.29 -12.19 -15.20
C VAL A 283 3.53 -11.58 -14.58
N ILE A 284 4.24 -12.33 -13.73
CA ILE A 284 5.52 -11.91 -13.15
C ILE A 284 6.62 -12.86 -13.59
N LYS A 285 7.73 -12.25 -14.00
CA LYS A 285 9.00 -12.91 -14.30
C LYS A 285 10.03 -12.38 -13.33
N LEU A 286 10.34 -13.18 -12.30
CA LEU A 286 11.31 -12.84 -11.27
C LEU A 286 12.68 -13.40 -11.66
N ASN A 287 13.60 -12.51 -11.94
CA ASN A 287 14.99 -12.84 -12.24
C ASN A 287 15.80 -12.81 -10.93
N THR A 288 16.60 -13.84 -10.71
CA THR A 288 17.62 -13.90 -9.65
C THR A 288 18.96 -14.24 -10.29
N GLU A 289 20.07 -14.09 -9.58
CA GLU A 289 21.41 -14.41 -10.10
C GLU A 289 21.50 -15.80 -10.76
N ASN A 290 20.74 -16.78 -10.26
CA ASN A 290 20.87 -18.17 -10.67
C ASN A 290 19.62 -18.76 -11.32
N ASN A 291 18.50 -18.04 -11.34
CA ASN A 291 17.23 -18.59 -11.77
C ASN A 291 16.27 -17.52 -12.31
N VAL A 292 15.29 -17.96 -13.09
CA VAL A 292 14.13 -17.16 -13.52
C VAL A 292 12.88 -17.91 -13.10
N GLU A 293 12.08 -17.29 -12.24
CA GLU A 293 10.82 -17.85 -11.80
C GLU A 293 9.64 -17.14 -12.49
N LYS A 294 8.61 -17.89 -12.87
CA LYS A 294 7.45 -17.40 -13.57
C LYS A 294 6.19 -17.63 -12.76
N PHE A 295 5.37 -16.60 -12.62
CA PHE A 295 4.16 -16.65 -11.81
C PHE A 295 2.95 -16.16 -12.59
N ASN A 296 1.84 -16.93 -12.48
CA ASN A 296 0.54 -16.65 -13.08
C ASN A 296 -0.59 -16.49 -12.05
N GLU A 297 -0.25 -16.62 -10.78
CA GLU A 297 -1.18 -16.49 -9.65
C GLU A 297 -0.45 -15.98 -8.42
N LEU A 298 -1.16 -15.35 -7.51
CA LEU A 298 -0.59 -14.79 -6.26
C LEU A 298 -0.11 -15.88 -5.29
N GLY A 299 -0.64 -17.10 -5.41
CA GLY A 299 -0.33 -18.18 -4.47
C GLY A 299 -0.83 -17.88 -3.04
N ASN A 300 -0.36 -18.69 -2.09
CA ASN A 300 -0.78 -18.60 -0.67
C ASN A 300 0.21 -17.78 0.20
N LYS A 301 1.21 -17.14 -0.40
CA LYS A 301 2.24 -16.39 0.34
C LYS A 301 1.85 -14.94 0.61
N CYS A 302 1.01 -14.34 -0.24
CA CYS A 302 0.47 -13.01 -0.02
C CYS A 302 -0.64 -13.04 1.03
N PHE A 303 -0.83 -11.92 1.70
CA PHE A 303 -1.89 -11.77 2.70
C PHE A 303 -3.27 -12.04 2.08
N ASN A 304 -4.15 -12.70 2.84
CA ASN A 304 -5.52 -12.99 2.43
C ASN A 304 -6.45 -12.92 3.64
N HIS A 305 -7.40 -12.01 3.63
CA HIS A 305 -8.38 -11.82 4.71
C HIS A 305 -9.24 -13.06 5.03
N PHE A 306 -9.35 -14.01 4.11
CA PHE A 306 -10.21 -15.19 4.21
C PHE A 306 -9.44 -16.52 4.09
N GLY A 307 -8.11 -16.45 4.11
CA GLY A 307 -7.21 -17.60 3.93
C GLY A 307 -6.99 -18.43 5.18
#